data_1abba6ff796a3c39cae927eb6a42c6c3
#
_entry.id   1abba6ff796a3c39cae927eb6a42c6c3
#
_cell.length_a   1.000
_cell.length_b   1.000
_cell.length_c   1.000
_cell.angle_alpha   90.00
_cell.angle_beta   90.00
_cell.angle_gamma   90.00
#
_symmetry.space_group_name_H-M   'P 1'
#
loop_
_entity.id
_entity.type
_entity.pdbx_description
1 polymer ?
#
loop_
_entity_poly.entity_id
_entity_poly.type
_entity_poly.pdbx_seq_one_letter_code
_entity_poly.pdbx_strand_id
1 'polypeptide(L)'
;MSTIPSAASLPFQSILDSYSHVVLATGCPIPKRHEALHPSPYCIPALSLVHWYTQHPKHTSPPPPLDKVSHVSIIGNGNVSLDVARMLLTDVKVLSKYDVPQPVLDVLSRSTVKHVSIIGRRGALEAAFKIKEIREMINLPGASMVPLDPSLLIPYPDKTPTRSRSKILKLLQEGSKTPFGTTSKTWSLDFFRSPTGLIPPNANSSPQLTLSHTILDPETKQAVLTQETSTLPTDLVITSLGFHGDPSFSFYDQELGHSRNDSGRITHQDGTILKNVYTSGWAAHGAKGVLALTMGDAYRVADTMVRDWVANGQEEALNLDEPPKEVQLSMKDGIVTNYEDWKKIDEEEMRRGKAIGKERERMGWDEASKFLNKCSS
;
A
#
# COMPACT_ATOMS: atom_id res chain seq x y z
N MET A 1 -16.99 -5.20 20.00
CA MET A 1 -17.11 -4.16 18.96
C MET A 1 -16.58 -2.88 19.56
N SER A 2 -15.33 -2.49 19.30
CA SER A 2 -14.83 -1.18 19.69
C SER A 2 -15.39 -0.18 18.71
N THR A 3 -16.30 0.67 19.15
CA THR A 3 -16.71 1.85 18.42
C THR A 3 -15.53 2.81 18.46
N ILE A 4 -14.76 2.90 17.36
CA ILE A 4 -13.97 4.10 17.12
C ILE A 4 -14.98 5.25 17.22
N PRO A 5 -14.79 6.25 18.11
CA PRO A 5 -15.63 7.45 18.08
C PRO A 5 -15.63 7.93 16.63
N SER A 6 -16.79 8.22 16.06
CA SER A 6 -16.88 8.74 14.71
C SER A 6 -15.92 9.91 14.63
N ALA A 7 -14.84 9.78 13.88
CA ALA A 7 -13.87 10.85 13.76
C ALA A 7 -14.65 12.07 13.31
N ALA A 8 -14.57 13.15 14.09
CA ALA A 8 -15.25 14.40 13.76
C ALA A 8 -14.81 14.79 12.35
N SER A 9 -15.74 14.86 11.42
CA SER A 9 -15.45 15.22 10.04
C SER A 9 -15.30 16.72 9.98
N LEU A 10 -14.10 17.21 9.64
CA LEU A 10 -13.88 18.62 9.39
C LEU A 10 -14.22 18.92 7.91
N PRO A 11 -15.21 19.79 7.63
CA PRO A 11 -15.50 20.18 6.26
C PRO A 11 -14.30 20.83 5.58
N PHE A 12 -14.03 20.50 4.33
CA PHE A 12 -12.90 21.10 3.60
C PHE A 12 -13.01 22.62 3.50
N GLN A 13 -14.22 23.17 3.38
CA GLN A 13 -14.48 24.58 3.39
C GLN A 13 -14.00 25.27 4.68
N SER A 14 -14.19 24.66 5.85
CA SER A 14 -13.68 25.21 7.13
C SER A 14 -12.16 25.33 7.13
N ILE A 15 -11.45 24.43 6.45
CA ILE A 15 -10.00 24.56 6.28
C ILE A 15 -9.67 25.74 5.36
N LEU A 16 -10.36 25.90 4.24
CA LEU A 16 -10.15 27.00 3.31
C LEU A 16 -10.44 28.38 3.95
N ASP A 17 -11.45 28.45 4.81
CA ASP A 17 -11.84 29.66 5.50
C ASP A 17 -10.87 30.05 6.65
N SER A 18 -10.11 29.06 7.13
CA SER A 18 -9.22 29.23 8.28
C SER A 18 -7.75 29.42 7.91
N TYR A 19 -7.33 29.08 6.70
CA TYR A 19 -5.93 29.09 6.27
C TYR A 19 -5.74 29.87 4.97
N SER A 20 -4.72 30.71 4.91
CA SER A 20 -4.36 31.49 3.71
C SER A 20 -3.92 30.58 2.54
N HIS A 21 -3.23 29.49 2.82
CA HIS A 21 -2.75 28.51 1.84
C HIS A 21 -2.97 27.11 2.37
N VAL A 22 -3.39 26.19 1.51
CA VAL A 22 -3.63 24.79 1.84
C VAL A 22 -2.85 23.88 0.90
N VAL A 23 -2.10 22.92 1.46
CA VAL A 23 -1.38 21.91 0.69
C VAL A 23 -1.95 20.53 1.00
N LEU A 24 -2.51 19.88 0.00
CA LEU A 24 -3.02 18.51 0.11
C LEU A 24 -1.89 17.51 -0.20
N ALA A 25 -1.37 16.88 0.84
CA ALA A 25 -0.35 15.83 0.76
C ALA A 25 -0.88 14.49 1.30
N THR A 26 -2.19 14.25 1.12
CA THR A 26 -2.95 13.12 1.69
C THR A 26 -2.64 11.78 1.02
N GLY A 27 -1.88 11.77 -0.06
CA GLY A 27 -1.57 10.57 -0.84
C GLY A 27 -2.77 9.99 -1.58
N CYS A 28 -2.73 8.67 -1.78
CA CYS A 28 -3.78 7.89 -2.42
C CYS A 28 -4.22 6.78 -1.44
N PRO A 29 -5.20 7.04 -0.58
CA PRO A 29 -5.54 6.14 0.53
C PRO A 29 -6.46 4.97 0.14
N ILE A 30 -7.01 4.95 -1.08
CA ILE A 30 -8.03 3.97 -1.47
C ILE A 30 -7.43 2.92 -2.39
N PRO A 31 -7.51 1.62 -2.05
CA PRO A 31 -7.01 0.55 -2.91
C PRO A 31 -7.86 0.39 -4.16
N LYS A 32 -7.20 0.22 -5.32
CA LYS A 32 -7.89 -0.09 -6.57
C LYS A 32 -8.52 -1.48 -6.48
N ARG A 33 -9.75 -1.59 -6.98
CA ARG A 33 -10.50 -2.84 -7.06
C ARG A 33 -10.31 -3.49 -8.43
N HIS A 34 -10.50 -4.80 -8.47
CA HIS A 34 -10.58 -5.57 -9.71
C HIS A 34 -12.04 -5.92 -9.98
N GLU A 35 -12.50 -5.73 -11.21
CA GLU A 35 -13.90 -5.96 -11.58
C GLU A 35 -14.37 -7.40 -11.33
N ALA A 36 -13.49 -8.37 -11.61
CA ALA A 36 -13.78 -9.79 -11.42
C ALA A 36 -13.53 -10.31 -10.00
N LEU A 37 -13.01 -9.48 -9.06
CA LEU A 37 -12.64 -9.91 -7.71
C LEU A 37 -13.30 -9.00 -6.68
N HIS A 38 -14.46 -9.39 -6.20
CA HIS A 38 -15.16 -8.64 -5.17
C HIS A 38 -14.61 -8.97 -3.77
N PRO A 39 -14.54 -7.99 -2.86
CA PRO A 39 -14.17 -8.23 -1.47
C PRO A 39 -15.04 -9.31 -0.83
N SER A 40 -14.40 -10.27 -0.18
CA SER A 40 -15.06 -11.40 0.46
C SER A 40 -14.12 -11.97 1.55
N PRO A 41 -14.56 -12.93 2.38
CA PRO A 41 -13.65 -13.63 3.31
C PRO A 41 -12.45 -14.30 2.60
N TYR A 42 -12.55 -14.57 1.30
CA TYR A 42 -11.50 -15.20 0.48
C TYR A 42 -10.76 -14.21 -0.43
N CYS A 43 -11.16 -12.94 -0.46
CA CYS A 43 -10.54 -11.91 -1.30
C CYS A 43 -10.47 -10.58 -0.57
N ILE A 44 -9.26 -10.15 -0.18
CA ILE A 44 -9.02 -8.93 0.58
C ILE A 44 -8.01 -8.01 -0.13
N PRO A 45 -8.12 -6.68 0.03
CA PRO A 45 -7.09 -5.76 -0.44
C PRO A 45 -5.79 -5.93 0.36
N ALA A 46 -4.64 -5.82 -0.31
CA ALA A 46 -3.33 -5.81 0.35
C ALA A 46 -3.23 -4.74 1.44
N LEU A 47 -3.88 -3.58 1.25
CA LEU A 47 -3.92 -2.52 2.25
C LEU A 47 -4.55 -2.98 3.57
N SER A 48 -5.59 -3.81 3.54
CA SER A 48 -6.21 -4.37 4.76
C SER A 48 -5.22 -5.24 5.53
N LEU A 49 -4.41 -6.03 4.81
CA LEU A 49 -3.36 -6.84 5.44
C LEU A 49 -2.23 -5.96 6.01
N VAL A 50 -1.83 -4.91 5.27
CA VAL A 50 -0.84 -3.94 5.75
C VAL A 50 -1.34 -3.23 7.01
N HIS A 51 -2.58 -2.77 7.02
CA HIS A 51 -3.20 -2.17 8.20
C HIS A 51 -3.23 -3.13 9.39
N TRP A 52 -3.49 -4.42 9.14
CA TRP A 52 -3.47 -5.44 10.18
C TRP A 52 -2.06 -5.58 10.80
N TYR A 53 -1.03 -5.87 9.99
CA TYR A 53 0.28 -6.17 10.56
C TYR A 53 1.03 -4.92 11.06
N THR A 54 0.60 -3.73 10.68
CA THR A 54 1.12 -2.46 11.24
C THR A 54 0.27 -1.91 12.39
N GLN A 55 -0.85 -2.56 12.73
CA GLN A 55 -1.85 -2.07 13.69
C GLN A 55 -2.33 -0.64 13.38
N HIS A 56 -2.53 -0.36 12.08
CA HIS A 56 -3.00 0.95 11.65
C HIS A 56 -4.38 1.26 12.26
N PRO A 57 -4.66 2.51 12.73
CA PRO A 57 -5.95 2.87 13.36
C PRO A 57 -7.20 2.56 12.53
N LYS A 58 -7.08 2.57 11.21
CA LYS A 58 -8.18 2.19 10.29
C LYS A 58 -8.39 0.67 10.18
N HIS A 59 -7.59 -0.15 10.88
CA HIS A 59 -7.80 -1.60 10.88
C HIS A 59 -8.99 -1.96 11.77
N THR A 60 -10.09 -2.33 11.13
CA THR A 60 -11.35 -2.72 11.80
C THR A 60 -11.73 -4.18 11.57
N SER A 61 -11.01 -4.88 10.69
CA SER A 61 -11.28 -6.26 10.33
C SER A 61 -10.60 -7.25 11.28
N PRO A 62 -11.15 -8.44 11.49
CA PRO A 62 -10.44 -9.48 12.23
C PRO A 62 -9.14 -9.87 11.52
N PRO A 63 -8.17 -10.47 12.26
CA PRO A 63 -6.96 -11.00 11.65
C PRO A 63 -7.28 -11.96 10.50
N PRO A 64 -6.44 -12.02 9.45
CA PRO A 64 -6.63 -13.01 8.40
C PRO A 64 -6.49 -14.42 8.96
N PRO A 65 -7.31 -15.41 8.50
CA PRO A 65 -7.34 -16.78 9.03
C PRO A 65 -6.16 -17.62 8.53
N LEU A 66 -4.92 -17.17 8.81
CA LEU A 66 -3.69 -17.78 8.28
C LEU A 66 -3.45 -19.21 8.79
N ASP A 67 -4.10 -19.61 9.86
CA ASP A 67 -4.10 -20.98 10.39
C ASP A 67 -4.91 -21.99 9.55
N LYS A 68 -5.67 -21.47 8.56
CA LYS A 68 -6.50 -22.27 7.63
C LYS A 68 -6.12 -22.07 6.17
N VAL A 69 -5.05 -21.31 5.90
CA VAL A 69 -4.63 -20.91 4.57
C VAL A 69 -3.29 -21.55 4.25
N SER A 70 -3.24 -22.40 3.23
CA SER A 70 -2.00 -23.01 2.72
C SER A 70 -1.46 -22.30 1.50
N HIS A 71 -2.33 -21.83 0.62
CA HIS A 71 -1.97 -21.13 -0.62
C HIS A 71 -2.60 -19.75 -0.67
N VAL A 72 -1.77 -18.73 -0.88
CA VAL A 72 -2.17 -17.34 -1.06
C VAL A 72 -1.85 -16.88 -2.48
N SER A 73 -2.83 -16.30 -3.17
CA SER A 73 -2.64 -15.67 -4.49
C SER A 73 -2.67 -14.15 -4.36
N ILE A 74 -1.58 -13.47 -4.73
CA ILE A 74 -1.48 -12.00 -4.71
C ILE A 74 -1.61 -11.48 -6.14
N ILE A 75 -2.60 -10.65 -6.39
CA ILE A 75 -2.88 -10.08 -7.72
C ILE A 75 -2.19 -8.74 -7.85
N GLY A 76 -1.13 -8.71 -8.65
CA GLY A 76 -0.31 -7.53 -8.96
C GLY A 76 1.18 -7.77 -8.75
N ASN A 77 2.02 -7.22 -9.63
CA ASN A 77 3.48 -7.36 -9.64
C ASN A 77 4.17 -6.07 -9.16
N GLY A 78 3.72 -5.53 -8.02
CA GLY A 78 4.29 -4.33 -7.41
C GLY A 78 5.12 -4.61 -6.15
N ASN A 79 5.74 -3.57 -5.58
CA ASN A 79 6.50 -3.68 -4.33
C ASN A 79 5.64 -4.21 -3.17
N VAL A 80 4.40 -3.70 -3.04
CA VAL A 80 3.46 -4.12 -1.97
C VAL A 80 3.17 -5.63 -2.03
N SER A 81 3.10 -6.21 -3.25
CA SER A 81 2.93 -7.65 -3.41
C SER A 81 4.09 -8.45 -2.84
N LEU A 82 5.32 -7.98 -3.08
CA LEU A 82 6.53 -8.60 -2.53
C LEU A 82 6.62 -8.42 -1.02
N ASP A 83 6.25 -7.25 -0.49
CA ASP A 83 6.25 -6.98 0.94
C ASP A 83 5.25 -7.87 1.69
N VAL A 84 4.04 -8.01 1.15
CA VAL A 84 3.02 -8.92 1.68
C VAL A 84 3.50 -10.38 1.63
N ALA A 85 4.07 -10.82 0.50
CA ALA A 85 4.62 -12.17 0.38
C ALA A 85 5.74 -12.42 1.41
N ARG A 86 6.65 -11.46 1.60
CA ARG A 86 7.70 -11.54 2.62
C ARG A 86 7.14 -11.66 4.03
N MET A 87 6.14 -10.84 4.38
CA MET A 87 5.50 -10.90 5.69
C MET A 87 4.90 -12.28 5.97
N LEU A 88 4.25 -12.91 4.98
CA LEU A 88 3.62 -14.23 5.13
C LEU A 88 4.64 -15.39 5.16
N LEU A 89 5.76 -15.24 4.49
CA LEU A 89 6.74 -16.32 4.32
C LEU A 89 7.89 -16.27 5.33
N THR A 90 8.19 -15.10 5.90
CA THR A 90 9.30 -14.92 6.87
C THR A 90 9.02 -15.70 8.16
N ASP A 91 10.05 -16.33 8.70
CA ASP A 91 9.98 -16.99 10.00
C ASP A 91 9.68 -15.97 11.11
N VAL A 92 8.76 -16.32 12.00
CA VAL A 92 8.34 -15.46 13.13
C VAL A 92 9.52 -15.10 14.03
N LYS A 93 10.50 -16.00 14.21
CA LYS A 93 11.74 -15.70 14.97
C LYS A 93 12.57 -14.59 14.34
N VAL A 94 12.48 -14.38 13.04
CA VAL A 94 13.12 -13.25 12.36
C VAL A 94 12.31 -11.99 12.57
N LEU A 95 10.99 -12.06 12.35
CA LEU A 95 10.06 -10.92 12.51
C LEU A 95 10.02 -10.39 13.95
N SER A 96 10.17 -11.27 14.95
CA SER A 96 10.16 -10.89 16.37
C SER A 96 11.31 -9.99 16.80
N LYS A 97 12.34 -9.82 15.98
CA LYS A 97 13.46 -8.90 16.24
C LYS A 97 13.16 -7.47 15.83
N TYR A 98 12.11 -7.27 15.05
CA TYR A 98 11.70 -5.97 14.52
C TYR A 98 10.44 -5.45 15.24
N ASP A 99 9.88 -4.35 14.77
CA ASP A 99 8.72 -3.68 15.36
C ASP A 99 7.36 -4.34 15.03
N VAL A 100 7.36 -5.62 14.63
CA VAL A 100 6.12 -6.38 14.39
C VAL A 100 5.39 -6.63 15.72
N PRO A 101 4.15 -6.18 15.89
CA PRO A 101 3.42 -6.28 17.14
C PRO A 101 3.17 -7.72 17.58
N GLN A 102 3.19 -7.98 18.90
CA GLN A 102 3.01 -9.32 19.44
C GLN A 102 1.70 -10.01 18.97
N PRO A 103 0.54 -9.34 18.92
CA PRO A 103 -0.68 -9.96 18.40
C PRO A 103 -0.58 -10.43 16.95
N VAL A 104 0.23 -9.76 16.13
CA VAL A 104 0.53 -10.16 14.75
C VAL A 104 1.44 -11.37 14.71
N LEU A 105 2.50 -11.37 15.53
CA LEU A 105 3.40 -12.52 15.65
C LEU A 105 2.66 -13.77 16.12
N ASP A 106 1.69 -13.64 17.02
CA ASP A 106 0.86 -14.74 17.51
C ASP A 106 0.00 -15.36 16.40
N VAL A 107 -0.54 -14.55 15.49
CA VAL A 107 -1.27 -15.05 14.30
C VAL A 107 -0.31 -15.71 13.31
N LEU A 108 0.82 -15.05 13.02
CA LEU A 108 1.82 -15.59 12.09
C LEU A 108 2.45 -16.90 12.58
N SER A 109 2.61 -17.08 13.91
CA SER A 109 3.16 -18.30 14.49
C SER A 109 2.29 -19.54 14.25
N ARG A 110 0.99 -19.34 14.05
CA ARG A 110 0.01 -20.39 13.72
C ARG A 110 -0.27 -20.50 12.24
N SER A 111 0.42 -19.70 11.40
CA SER A 111 0.20 -19.69 9.96
C SER A 111 0.57 -21.03 9.33
N THR A 112 -0.34 -21.52 8.50
CA THR A 112 -0.15 -22.75 7.68
C THR A 112 0.23 -22.45 6.23
N VAL A 113 0.51 -21.19 5.90
CA VAL A 113 0.89 -20.74 4.55
C VAL A 113 2.17 -21.44 4.09
N LYS A 114 2.07 -22.17 2.98
CA LYS A 114 3.15 -22.91 2.33
C LYS A 114 3.56 -22.30 0.99
N HIS A 115 2.62 -21.72 0.28
CA HIS A 115 2.88 -21.16 -1.04
C HIS A 115 2.23 -19.78 -1.22
N VAL A 116 2.97 -18.87 -1.89
CA VAL A 116 2.47 -17.56 -2.31
C VAL A 116 2.69 -17.40 -3.81
N SER A 117 1.61 -17.34 -4.59
CA SER A 117 1.63 -17.00 -6.01
C SER A 117 1.47 -15.50 -6.20
N ILE A 118 2.39 -14.85 -6.92
CA ILE A 118 2.31 -13.43 -7.27
C ILE A 118 1.97 -13.33 -8.76
N ILE A 119 0.72 -12.94 -9.04
CA ILE A 119 0.11 -13.02 -10.36
C ILE A 119 0.11 -11.67 -11.04
N GLY A 120 0.60 -11.62 -12.27
CA GLY A 120 0.68 -10.39 -13.05
C GLY A 120 0.21 -10.56 -14.49
N ARG A 121 -0.61 -9.61 -14.94
CA ARG A 121 -1.13 -9.58 -16.33
C ARG A 121 -0.09 -9.25 -17.39
N ARG A 122 1.13 -8.88 -17.01
CA ARG A 122 2.25 -8.57 -17.93
C ARG A 122 3.47 -9.39 -17.54
N GLY A 123 4.50 -9.34 -18.38
CA GLY A 123 5.72 -10.09 -18.18
C GLY A 123 6.71 -9.48 -17.19
N ALA A 124 7.86 -10.12 -17.05
CA ALA A 124 8.95 -9.69 -16.18
C ALA A 124 9.51 -8.30 -16.56
N LEU A 125 9.44 -7.96 -17.86
CA LEU A 125 9.88 -6.66 -18.38
C LEU A 125 9.01 -5.50 -17.91
N GLU A 126 7.72 -5.73 -17.66
CA GLU A 126 6.73 -4.73 -17.21
C GLU A 126 6.44 -4.80 -15.72
N ALA A 127 7.07 -5.70 -14.97
CA ALA A 127 6.87 -5.82 -13.53
C ALA A 127 7.17 -4.50 -12.81
N ALA A 128 6.29 -4.09 -11.89
CA ALA A 128 6.38 -2.79 -11.23
C ALA A 128 7.29 -2.77 -10.00
N PHE A 129 7.73 -3.92 -9.52
CA PHE A 129 8.64 -4.00 -8.37
C PHE A 129 10.05 -3.48 -8.71
N LYS A 130 10.77 -3.04 -7.68
CA LYS A 130 12.13 -2.51 -7.78
C LYS A 130 13.17 -3.59 -7.45
N ILE A 131 14.44 -3.29 -7.82
CA ILE A 131 15.57 -4.20 -7.61
C ILE A 131 15.76 -4.56 -6.12
N LYS A 132 15.53 -3.61 -5.23
CA LYS A 132 15.71 -3.83 -3.79
C LYS A 132 14.72 -4.90 -3.30
N GLU A 133 13.46 -4.71 -3.56
CA GLU A 133 12.37 -5.57 -3.07
C GLU A 133 12.47 -6.99 -3.64
N ILE A 134 12.74 -7.14 -4.95
CA ILE A 134 12.91 -8.49 -5.53
C ILE A 134 14.19 -9.18 -5.01
N ARG A 135 15.26 -8.42 -4.74
CA ARG A 135 16.47 -8.97 -4.13
C ARG A 135 16.23 -9.48 -2.72
N GLU A 136 15.48 -8.75 -1.91
CA GLU A 136 15.09 -9.18 -0.57
C GLU A 136 14.23 -10.45 -0.62
N MET A 137 13.30 -10.53 -1.56
CA MET A 137 12.46 -11.71 -1.76
C MET A 137 13.26 -12.95 -2.18
N ILE A 138 14.21 -12.80 -3.12
CA ILE A 138 15.11 -13.88 -3.59
C ILE A 138 16.02 -14.37 -2.46
N ASN A 139 16.43 -13.49 -1.56
CA ASN A 139 17.31 -13.81 -0.44
C ASN A 139 16.55 -14.25 0.82
N LEU A 140 15.23 -14.42 0.76
CA LEU A 140 14.41 -14.76 1.92
C LEU A 140 14.81 -16.13 2.49
N PRO A 141 15.27 -16.21 3.74
CA PRO A 141 15.59 -17.50 4.37
C PRO A 141 14.33 -18.34 4.59
N GLY A 142 14.42 -19.64 4.33
CA GLY A 142 13.33 -20.58 4.60
C GLY A 142 12.20 -20.61 3.56
N ALA A 143 12.31 -19.81 2.50
CA ALA A 143 11.41 -19.86 1.35
C ALA A 143 12.19 -19.89 0.04
N SER A 144 11.72 -20.63 -0.96
CA SER A 144 12.36 -20.74 -2.27
C SER A 144 11.42 -20.36 -3.40
N MET A 145 12.00 -19.74 -4.43
CA MET A 145 11.29 -19.34 -5.65
C MET A 145 11.07 -20.57 -6.54
N VAL A 146 9.86 -20.72 -7.07
CA VAL A 146 9.61 -21.63 -8.19
C VAL A 146 10.38 -21.13 -9.41
N PRO A 147 11.22 -21.95 -10.05
CA PRO A 147 11.97 -21.53 -11.24
C PRO A 147 11.05 -21.01 -12.33
N LEU A 148 11.44 -19.90 -12.95
CA LEU A 148 10.72 -19.34 -14.09
C LEU A 148 11.12 -20.06 -15.37
N ASP A 149 10.16 -20.18 -16.30
CA ASP A 149 10.47 -20.55 -17.67
C ASP A 149 11.43 -19.48 -18.27
N PRO A 150 12.61 -19.89 -18.79
CA PRO A 150 13.56 -18.96 -19.38
C PRO A 150 12.98 -18.09 -20.49
N SER A 151 11.97 -18.58 -21.24
CA SER A 151 11.30 -17.80 -22.28
C SER A 151 10.63 -16.53 -21.78
N LEU A 152 10.18 -16.49 -20.52
CA LEU A 152 9.56 -15.33 -19.88
C LEU A 152 10.56 -14.22 -19.57
N LEU A 153 11.86 -14.50 -19.64
CA LEU A 153 12.96 -13.57 -19.31
C LEU A 153 13.66 -13.02 -20.55
N ILE A 154 13.24 -13.43 -21.74
CA ILE A 154 13.84 -12.98 -23.01
C ILE A 154 13.37 -11.54 -23.28
N PRO A 155 14.30 -10.59 -23.48
CA PRO A 155 13.95 -9.24 -23.91
C PRO A 155 13.27 -9.21 -25.28
N TYR A 156 12.40 -8.22 -25.50
CA TYR A 156 11.79 -8.03 -26.81
C TYR A 156 12.85 -7.66 -27.86
N PRO A 157 12.73 -8.17 -29.08
CA PRO A 157 13.76 -7.96 -30.15
C PRO A 157 13.96 -6.47 -30.50
N ASP A 158 12.89 -5.68 -30.35
CA ASP A 158 12.81 -4.26 -30.73
C ASP A 158 13.15 -3.29 -29.61
N LYS A 159 13.45 -3.78 -28.39
CA LYS A 159 13.65 -2.92 -27.23
C LYS A 159 14.74 -3.41 -26.27
N THR A 160 15.85 -2.69 -26.24
CA THR A 160 16.90 -2.94 -25.25
C THR A 160 16.39 -2.58 -23.83
N PRO A 161 16.44 -3.50 -22.87
CA PRO A 161 16.06 -3.22 -21.50
C PRO A 161 16.94 -2.14 -20.85
N THR A 162 16.36 -1.29 -20.03
CA THR A 162 17.14 -0.37 -19.19
C THR A 162 18.09 -1.14 -18.28
N ARG A 163 19.18 -0.49 -17.80
CA ARG A 163 20.13 -1.09 -16.85
C ARG A 163 19.43 -1.67 -15.61
N SER A 164 18.41 -0.97 -15.10
CA SER A 164 17.62 -1.46 -13.96
C SER A 164 16.85 -2.73 -14.32
N ARG A 165 16.23 -2.77 -15.49
CA ARG A 165 15.44 -3.92 -15.94
C ARG A 165 16.33 -5.13 -16.21
N SER A 166 17.49 -4.94 -16.85
CA SER A 166 18.47 -6.01 -17.07
C SER A 166 18.93 -6.65 -15.75
N LYS A 167 19.13 -5.85 -14.71
CA LYS A 167 19.48 -6.36 -13.38
C LYS A 167 18.34 -7.19 -12.76
N ILE A 168 17.08 -6.77 -12.93
CA ILE A 168 15.91 -7.54 -12.46
C ILE A 168 15.85 -8.88 -13.19
N LEU A 169 15.95 -8.90 -14.52
CA LEU A 169 15.92 -10.14 -15.31
C LEU A 169 17.02 -11.10 -14.86
N LYS A 170 18.25 -10.60 -14.61
CA LYS A 170 19.35 -11.42 -14.12
C LYS A 170 19.02 -12.03 -12.74
N LEU A 171 18.49 -11.25 -11.81
CA LEU A 171 18.07 -11.74 -10.50
C LEU A 171 16.99 -12.82 -10.61
N LEU A 172 16.01 -12.64 -11.49
CA LEU A 172 14.95 -13.62 -11.72
C LEU A 172 15.49 -14.91 -12.37
N GLN A 173 16.48 -14.80 -13.24
CA GLN A 173 17.15 -15.96 -13.87
C GLN A 173 17.98 -16.73 -12.83
N GLU A 174 18.67 -16.06 -11.93
CA GLU A 174 19.44 -16.68 -10.85
C GLU A 174 18.52 -17.37 -9.83
N GLY A 175 17.29 -16.87 -9.65
CA GLY A 175 16.32 -17.39 -8.70
C GLY A 175 16.69 -17.15 -7.23
N SER A 176 16.03 -17.86 -6.30
CA SER A 176 16.31 -17.75 -4.88
C SER A 176 17.62 -18.42 -4.49
N LYS A 177 18.30 -17.86 -3.46
CA LYS A 177 19.54 -18.47 -2.90
C LYS A 177 19.30 -19.86 -2.34
N THR A 178 18.13 -20.07 -1.76
CA THR A 178 17.72 -21.41 -1.28
C THR A 178 17.11 -22.16 -2.46
N PRO A 179 17.68 -23.30 -2.87
CA PRO A 179 17.20 -24.05 -4.03
C PRO A 179 15.73 -24.48 -3.89
N PHE A 180 14.99 -24.43 -4.99
CA PHE A 180 13.61 -24.91 -5.03
C PHE A 180 13.53 -26.39 -4.63
N GLY A 181 12.52 -26.76 -3.82
CA GLY A 181 12.32 -28.10 -3.30
C GLY A 181 13.07 -28.40 -2.01
N THR A 182 13.90 -27.46 -1.47
CA THR A 182 14.64 -27.66 -0.22
C THR A 182 14.00 -26.98 0.99
N THR A 183 12.95 -26.19 0.80
CA THR A 183 12.21 -25.47 1.85
C THR A 183 10.76 -25.90 1.91
N SER A 184 10.15 -25.78 3.09
CA SER A 184 8.73 -26.03 3.29
C SER A 184 7.82 -24.92 2.75
N LYS A 185 8.38 -23.74 2.51
CA LYS A 185 7.67 -22.58 1.96
C LYS A 185 8.22 -22.23 0.59
N THR A 186 7.34 -21.87 -0.33
CA THR A 186 7.69 -21.52 -1.71
C THR A 186 6.91 -20.28 -2.18
N TRP A 187 7.37 -19.64 -3.23
CA TRP A 187 6.66 -18.58 -3.90
C TRP A 187 6.91 -18.61 -5.41
N SER A 188 5.96 -18.08 -6.18
CA SER A 188 6.04 -18.00 -7.64
C SER A 188 5.74 -16.60 -8.15
N LEU A 189 6.25 -16.30 -9.36
CA LEU A 189 5.85 -15.17 -10.19
C LEU A 189 5.10 -15.71 -11.40
N ASP A 190 3.79 -15.53 -11.42
CA ASP A 190 2.93 -16.06 -12.46
C ASP A 190 2.58 -14.92 -13.44
N PHE A 191 3.45 -14.76 -14.44
CA PHE A 191 3.32 -13.74 -15.46
C PHE A 191 2.26 -14.09 -16.51
N PHE A 192 1.77 -13.08 -17.21
CA PHE A 192 0.78 -13.20 -18.27
C PHE A 192 -0.49 -13.94 -17.84
N ARG A 193 -0.97 -13.59 -16.62
CA ARG A 193 -2.22 -14.12 -16.03
C ARG A 193 -3.05 -12.96 -15.49
N SER A 194 -4.33 -12.95 -15.81
CA SER A 194 -5.31 -11.97 -15.31
C SER A 194 -6.50 -12.68 -14.70
N PRO A 195 -6.93 -12.34 -13.48
CA PRO A 195 -8.10 -12.98 -12.89
C PRO A 195 -9.37 -12.63 -13.66
N THR A 196 -10.23 -13.65 -13.81
CA THR A 196 -11.57 -13.52 -14.42
C THR A 196 -12.68 -13.85 -13.44
N GLY A 197 -12.36 -14.38 -12.26
CA GLY A 197 -13.30 -14.66 -11.20
C GLY A 197 -12.67 -15.42 -10.04
N LEU A 198 -13.43 -15.51 -8.95
CA LEU A 198 -13.11 -16.34 -7.79
C LEU A 198 -14.33 -17.19 -7.47
N ILE A 199 -14.19 -18.51 -7.60
CA ILE A 199 -15.23 -19.48 -7.26
C ILE A 199 -15.09 -19.77 -5.76
N PRO A 200 -16.13 -19.51 -4.95
CA PRO A 200 -16.11 -19.78 -3.52
C PRO A 200 -15.91 -21.28 -3.24
N PRO A 201 -15.44 -21.65 -2.04
CA PRO A 201 -15.33 -23.05 -1.66
C PRO A 201 -16.70 -23.72 -1.56
N ASN A 202 -16.73 -25.01 -1.78
CA ASN A 202 -17.90 -25.86 -1.50
C ASN A 202 -17.47 -27.04 -0.59
N ALA A 203 -18.40 -27.96 -0.29
CA ALA A 203 -18.13 -29.09 0.60
C ALA A 203 -16.93 -29.96 0.16
N ASN A 204 -16.58 -29.96 -1.13
CA ASN A 204 -15.59 -30.86 -1.71
C ASN A 204 -14.40 -30.13 -2.36
N SER A 205 -14.36 -28.79 -2.36
CA SER A 205 -13.29 -28.02 -3.02
C SER A 205 -12.95 -26.73 -2.28
N SER A 206 -11.64 -26.44 -2.23
CA SER A 206 -11.13 -25.12 -1.85
C SER A 206 -11.58 -24.03 -2.84
N PRO A 207 -11.50 -22.74 -2.46
CA PRO A 207 -11.73 -21.65 -3.41
C PRO A 207 -10.84 -21.78 -4.64
N GLN A 208 -11.33 -21.37 -5.81
CA GLN A 208 -10.58 -21.46 -7.06
C GLN A 208 -10.54 -20.11 -7.75
N LEU A 209 -9.35 -19.60 -7.99
CA LEU A 209 -9.12 -18.42 -8.80
C LEU A 209 -9.13 -18.79 -10.27
N THR A 210 -10.05 -18.21 -11.04
CA THR A 210 -10.07 -18.36 -12.50
C THR A 210 -9.23 -17.28 -13.15
N LEU A 211 -8.38 -17.68 -14.10
CA LEU A 211 -7.39 -16.85 -14.76
C LEU A 211 -7.54 -16.97 -16.27
N SER A 212 -7.49 -15.88 -17.00
CA SER A 212 -7.22 -15.86 -18.44
C SER A 212 -5.74 -15.61 -18.68
N HIS A 213 -5.18 -16.29 -19.68
CA HIS A 213 -3.86 -15.94 -20.18
C HIS A 213 -3.92 -14.59 -20.87
N THR A 214 -2.83 -13.86 -20.83
CA THR A 214 -2.73 -12.55 -21.46
C THR A 214 -1.51 -12.52 -22.39
N ILE A 215 -1.63 -11.70 -23.43
CA ILE A 215 -0.52 -11.30 -24.28
C ILE A 215 -0.38 -9.79 -24.23
N LEU A 216 0.78 -9.29 -24.64
CA LEU A 216 0.92 -7.85 -24.81
C LEU A 216 0.53 -7.44 -26.22
N ASP A 217 -0.31 -6.43 -26.32
CA ASP A 217 -0.54 -5.74 -27.56
C ASP A 217 0.78 -5.20 -28.12
N PRO A 218 1.13 -5.47 -29.38
CA PRO A 218 2.43 -5.11 -29.92
C PRO A 218 2.71 -3.61 -29.93
N GLU A 219 1.70 -2.78 -30.11
CA GLU A 219 1.83 -1.32 -30.21
C GLU A 219 1.72 -0.64 -28.84
N THR A 220 0.64 -0.90 -28.12
CA THR A 220 0.33 -0.21 -26.84
C THR A 220 1.06 -0.82 -25.66
N LYS A 221 1.58 -2.06 -25.79
CA LYS A 221 2.16 -2.87 -24.70
C LYS A 221 1.18 -3.08 -23.52
N GLN A 222 -0.10 -2.94 -23.78
CA GLN A 222 -1.15 -3.28 -22.82
C GLN A 222 -1.42 -4.79 -22.84
N ALA A 223 -1.81 -5.32 -21.68
CA ALA A 223 -2.19 -6.73 -21.57
C ALA A 223 -3.60 -6.93 -22.14
N VAL A 224 -3.73 -7.86 -23.08
CA VAL A 224 -4.97 -8.27 -23.73
C VAL A 224 -5.28 -9.71 -23.30
N LEU A 225 -6.54 -9.99 -22.93
CA LEU A 225 -6.99 -11.32 -22.58
C LEU A 225 -7.01 -12.22 -23.82
N THR A 226 -6.60 -13.46 -23.65
CA THR A 226 -6.77 -14.52 -24.66
C THR A 226 -7.97 -15.40 -24.31
N GLN A 227 -8.29 -16.35 -25.20
CA GLN A 227 -9.32 -17.36 -24.94
C GLN A 227 -8.84 -18.49 -24.02
N GLU A 228 -7.53 -18.58 -23.80
CA GLU A 228 -6.95 -19.60 -22.94
C GLU A 228 -7.20 -19.25 -21.46
N THR A 229 -7.78 -20.19 -20.73
CA THR A 229 -8.12 -20.04 -19.31
C THR A 229 -7.49 -21.15 -18.47
N SER A 230 -7.27 -20.85 -17.21
CA SER A 230 -6.81 -21.81 -16.22
C SER A 230 -7.48 -21.56 -14.86
N THR A 231 -7.43 -22.53 -13.98
CA THR A 231 -7.88 -22.41 -12.59
C THR A 231 -6.73 -22.70 -11.64
N LEU A 232 -6.65 -21.90 -10.58
CA LEU A 232 -5.65 -22.05 -9.53
C LEU A 232 -6.35 -22.24 -8.19
N PRO A 233 -6.24 -23.41 -7.54
CA PRO A 233 -6.70 -23.60 -6.17
C PRO A 233 -5.97 -22.61 -5.26
N THR A 234 -6.72 -21.84 -4.46
CA THR A 234 -6.15 -20.83 -3.57
C THR A 234 -7.08 -20.60 -2.40
N ASP A 235 -6.52 -20.49 -1.20
CA ASP A 235 -7.33 -20.35 0.01
C ASP A 235 -7.63 -18.84 0.30
N LEU A 236 -6.76 -17.95 -0.15
CA LEU A 236 -6.90 -16.51 0.03
C LEU A 236 -6.35 -15.76 -1.18
N VAL A 237 -7.13 -14.84 -1.72
CA VAL A 237 -6.71 -13.88 -2.76
C VAL A 237 -6.44 -12.52 -2.11
N ILE A 238 -5.31 -11.91 -2.46
CA ILE A 238 -4.94 -10.57 -2.00
C ILE A 238 -4.78 -9.66 -3.22
N THR A 239 -5.61 -8.61 -3.33
CA THR A 239 -5.50 -7.66 -4.45
C THR A 239 -4.51 -6.55 -4.14
N SER A 240 -3.47 -6.41 -4.97
CA SER A 240 -2.38 -5.42 -4.86
C SER A 240 -2.23 -4.62 -6.15
N LEU A 241 -3.29 -3.90 -6.53
CA LEU A 241 -3.44 -3.23 -7.83
C LEU A 241 -3.05 -1.75 -7.82
N GLY A 242 -2.45 -1.29 -6.72
CA GLY A 242 -2.16 0.12 -6.47
C GLY A 242 -3.35 0.86 -5.85
N PHE A 243 -3.26 2.18 -5.86
CA PHE A 243 -4.15 3.04 -5.09
C PHE A 243 -4.65 4.20 -5.94
N HIS A 244 -5.70 4.87 -5.48
CA HIS A 244 -6.19 6.13 -6.01
C HIS A 244 -6.54 7.12 -4.89
N GLY A 245 -6.69 8.38 -5.24
CA GLY A 245 -7.11 9.45 -4.34
C GLY A 245 -8.56 9.27 -3.88
N ASP A 246 -9.00 10.18 -3.01
CA ASP A 246 -10.37 10.17 -2.51
C ASP A 246 -11.32 10.81 -3.52
N PRO A 247 -12.32 10.07 -4.07
CA PRO A 247 -13.24 10.60 -5.06
C PRO A 247 -14.30 11.57 -4.47
N SER A 248 -14.36 11.76 -3.16
CA SER A 248 -15.26 12.73 -2.52
C SER A 248 -14.86 14.19 -2.76
N PHE A 249 -13.61 14.44 -3.13
CA PHE A 249 -13.15 15.78 -3.45
C PHE A 249 -13.60 16.21 -4.86
N SER A 250 -14.11 17.43 -4.99
CA SER A 250 -14.62 17.98 -6.27
C SER A 250 -13.54 18.12 -7.36
N PHE A 251 -12.29 18.16 -6.98
CA PHE A 251 -11.11 18.24 -7.86
C PHE A 251 -10.47 16.86 -8.13
N TYR A 252 -11.08 15.77 -7.66
CA TYR A 252 -10.64 14.42 -8.01
C TYR A 252 -10.93 14.11 -9.48
N ASP A 253 -9.95 13.55 -10.16
CA ASP A 253 -10.08 13.09 -11.53
C ASP A 253 -10.18 11.56 -11.58
N GLN A 254 -11.28 11.03 -12.12
CA GLN A 254 -11.51 9.60 -12.18
C GLN A 254 -10.56 8.86 -13.13
N GLU A 255 -10.15 9.49 -14.23
CA GLU A 255 -9.24 8.88 -15.21
C GLU A 255 -7.82 8.87 -14.68
N LEU A 256 -7.36 9.95 -14.06
CA LEU A 256 -6.05 10.05 -13.45
C LEU A 256 -5.96 9.24 -12.14
N GLY A 257 -7.05 9.15 -11.39
CA GLY A 257 -7.10 8.51 -10.09
C GLY A 257 -6.46 9.34 -8.96
N HIS A 258 -6.32 10.66 -9.15
CA HIS A 258 -5.77 11.59 -8.18
C HIS A 258 -6.32 13.00 -8.41
N SER A 259 -5.87 13.97 -7.61
CA SER A 259 -6.30 15.37 -7.74
C SER A 259 -5.83 15.96 -9.07
N ARG A 260 -6.74 16.64 -9.75
CA ARG A 260 -6.41 17.43 -10.94
C ARG A 260 -5.60 18.64 -10.53
N ASN A 261 -4.47 18.88 -11.19
CA ASN A 261 -3.61 20.00 -10.85
C ASN A 261 -2.75 20.45 -12.04
N ASP A 262 -2.36 21.72 -12.01
CA ASP A 262 -1.31 22.29 -12.86
C ASP A 262 -0.13 22.72 -12.00
N SER A 263 0.99 22.03 -12.17
CA SER A 263 2.25 22.32 -11.44
C SER A 263 2.09 22.39 -9.91
N GLY A 264 1.20 21.55 -9.37
CA GLY A 264 0.84 21.48 -7.96
C GLY A 264 -0.33 22.38 -7.55
N ARG A 265 -0.81 23.33 -8.39
CA ARG A 265 -2.04 24.11 -8.13
C ARG A 265 -3.26 23.26 -8.43
N ILE A 266 -4.17 23.10 -7.49
CA ILE A 266 -5.41 22.36 -7.74
C ILE A 266 -6.26 23.12 -8.76
N THR A 267 -6.84 22.36 -9.70
CA THR A 267 -7.74 22.89 -10.73
C THR A 267 -9.12 22.25 -10.65
N HIS A 268 -10.14 23.01 -10.97
CA HIS A 268 -11.50 22.53 -11.22
C HIS A 268 -11.60 21.73 -12.53
N GLN A 269 -12.76 21.16 -12.82
CA GLN A 269 -12.99 20.41 -14.05
C GLN A 269 -12.88 21.25 -15.32
N ASP A 270 -13.21 22.53 -15.23
CA ASP A 270 -13.08 23.50 -16.31
C ASP A 270 -11.67 24.06 -16.53
N GLY A 271 -10.69 23.57 -15.72
CA GLY A 271 -9.29 24.00 -15.78
C GLY A 271 -8.98 25.26 -14.96
N THR A 272 -9.97 25.89 -14.32
CA THR A 272 -9.71 27.06 -13.46
C THR A 272 -8.95 26.65 -12.20
N ILE A 273 -7.98 27.48 -11.81
CA ILE A 273 -7.15 27.24 -10.61
C ILE A 273 -7.95 27.57 -9.35
N LEU A 274 -7.94 26.65 -8.39
CA LEU A 274 -8.45 26.91 -7.05
C LEU A 274 -7.40 27.74 -6.27
N LYS A 275 -7.73 28.99 -5.99
CA LYS A 275 -6.81 29.96 -5.41
C LYS A 275 -6.22 29.46 -4.09
N ASN A 276 -4.90 29.53 -3.94
CA ASN A 276 -4.14 29.17 -2.74
C ASN A 276 -4.31 27.70 -2.27
N VAL A 277 -4.77 26.80 -3.14
CA VAL A 277 -4.89 25.37 -2.83
C VAL A 277 -3.95 24.57 -3.73
N TYR A 278 -3.08 23.81 -3.09
CA TYR A 278 -2.02 23.06 -3.74
C TYR A 278 -2.10 21.57 -3.40
N THR A 279 -1.43 20.76 -4.20
CA THR A 279 -1.32 19.32 -3.97
C THR A 279 0.10 18.85 -4.27
N SER A 280 0.58 17.85 -3.54
CA SER A 280 1.93 17.30 -3.71
C SER A 280 1.96 15.78 -3.49
N GLY A 281 2.99 15.14 -4.03
CA GLY A 281 3.24 13.72 -3.88
C GLY A 281 2.19 12.86 -4.56
N TRP A 282 1.77 11.78 -3.92
CA TRP A 282 0.78 10.86 -4.49
C TRP A 282 -0.60 11.49 -4.66
N ALA A 283 -0.95 12.47 -3.88
CA ALA A 283 -2.19 13.23 -4.08
C ALA A 283 -2.21 13.99 -5.41
N ALA A 284 -1.04 14.42 -5.91
CA ALA A 284 -0.88 15.16 -7.16
C ALA A 284 -0.64 14.27 -8.39
N HIS A 285 0.02 13.11 -8.23
CA HIS A 285 0.56 12.31 -9.35
C HIS A 285 0.12 10.84 -9.33
N GLY A 286 -0.75 10.46 -8.39
CA GLY A 286 -1.12 9.06 -8.16
C GLY A 286 -0.05 8.27 -7.39
N ALA A 287 -0.39 7.05 -7.00
CA ALA A 287 0.47 6.17 -6.21
C ALA A 287 1.62 5.57 -7.04
N LYS A 288 2.53 6.40 -7.49
CA LYS A 288 3.68 6.03 -8.33
C LYS A 288 4.98 6.62 -7.78
N GLY A 289 6.08 5.92 -7.99
CA GLY A 289 7.39 6.43 -7.61
C GLY A 289 7.87 5.98 -6.23
N VAL A 290 8.93 6.61 -5.76
CA VAL A 290 9.62 6.36 -4.49
C VAL A 290 9.74 7.67 -3.70
N LEU A 291 10.05 7.57 -2.42
CA LEU A 291 10.13 8.73 -1.51
C LEU A 291 11.00 9.89 -2.05
N ALA A 292 12.12 9.58 -2.70
CA ALA A 292 12.99 10.60 -3.30
C ALA A 292 12.30 11.43 -4.39
N LEU A 293 11.39 10.83 -5.18
CA LEU A 293 10.59 11.57 -6.17
C LEU A 293 9.55 12.46 -5.50
N THR A 294 8.93 11.98 -4.43
CA THR A 294 7.97 12.76 -3.63
C THR A 294 8.66 13.97 -3.00
N MET A 295 9.89 13.81 -2.51
CA MET A 295 10.67 14.92 -1.97
C MET A 295 10.96 16.01 -3.05
N GLY A 296 11.40 15.60 -4.24
CA GLY A 296 11.61 16.52 -5.36
C GLY A 296 10.32 17.23 -5.80
N ASP A 297 9.19 16.53 -5.73
CA ASP A 297 7.89 17.13 -6.01
C ASP A 297 7.49 18.16 -4.96
N ALA A 298 7.68 17.85 -3.68
CA ALA A 298 7.39 18.78 -2.58
C ALA A 298 8.16 20.11 -2.73
N TYR A 299 9.45 20.06 -3.09
CA TYR A 299 10.23 21.27 -3.36
C TYR A 299 9.68 22.08 -4.55
N ARG A 300 9.28 21.40 -5.64
CA ARG A 300 8.69 22.09 -6.81
C ARG A 300 7.38 22.78 -6.46
N VAL A 301 6.53 22.14 -5.67
CA VAL A 301 5.26 22.71 -5.21
C VAL A 301 5.50 23.90 -4.27
N ALA A 302 6.44 23.79 -3.34
CA ALA A 302 6.82 24.89 -2.46
C ALA A 302 7.31 26.11 -3.26
N ASP A 303 8.16 25.89 -4.29
CA ASP A 303 8.62 26.94 -5.19
C ASP A 303 7.46 27.60 -5.98
N THR A 304 6.50 26.79 -6.41
CA THR A 304 5.27 27.28 -7.05
C THR A 304 4.47 28.18 -6.10
N MET A 305 4.29 27.79 -4.85
CA MET A 305 3.58 28.55 -3.82
C MET A 305 4.25 29.90 -3.57
N VAL A 306 5.59 29.91 -3.43
CA VAL A 306 6.35 31.16 -3.22
C VAL A 306 6.21 32.11 -4.40
N ARG A 307 6.27 31.61 -5.64
CA ARG A 307 6.07 32.43 -6.84
C ARG A 307 4.68 33.04 -6.90
N ASP A 308 3.65 32.23 -6.59
CA ASP A 308 2.27 32.70 -6.58
C ASP A 308 2.06 33.78 -5.51
N TRP A 309 2.61 33.57 -4.32
CA TRP A 309 2.54 34.53 -3.23
C TRP A 309 3.20 35.88 -3.60
N VAL A 310 4.37 35.84 -4.21
CA VAL A 310 5.06 37.06 -4.69
C VAL A 310 4.28 37.74 -5.79
N ALA A 311 3.72 37.00 -6.75
CA ALA A 311 2.97 37.54 -7.86
C ALA A 311 1.63 38.16 -7.45
N ASN A 312 0.99 37.66 -6.43
CA ASN A 312 -0.32 38.13 -5.92
C ASN A 312 -0.21 39.29 -4.91
N GLY A 313 0.99 39.81 -4.65
CA GLY A 313 1.18 41.04 -3.89
C GLY A 313 1.09 40.89 -2.38
N GLN A 314 1.59 39.76 -1.82
CA GLN A 314 1.70 39.53 -0.37
C GLN A 314 0.38 39.85 0.37
N GLU A 315 -0.67 39.09 0.09
CA GLU A 315 -1.91 39.15 0.87
C GLU A 315 -1.59 38.97 2.37
N GLU A 316 -2.21 39.78 3.23
CA GLU A 316 -2.02 39.63 4.68
C GLU A 316 -2.24 38.20 5.08
N ALA A 317 -1.22 37.58 5.70
CA ALA A 317 -1.35 36.26 6.25
C ALA A 317 -2.41 36.30 7.35
N LEU A 318 -3.38 35.42 7.26
CA LEU A 318 -4.32 35.21 8.38
C LEU A 318 -3.49 34.89 9.64
N ASN A 319 -3.73 35.61 10.72
CA ASN A 319 -3.08 35.31 11.99
C ASN A 319 -3.67 34.01 12.55
N LEU A 320 -2.89 32.95 12.58
CA LEU A 320 -3.38 31.57 12.82
C LEU A 320 -2.75 30.96 14.06
N ASP A 321 -2.72 31.70 15.14
CA ASP A 321 -2.37 31.13 16.44
C ASP A 321 -3.44 30.17 16.97
N GLU A 322 -4.61 30.13 16.34
CA GLU A 322 -5.73 29.28 16.73
C GLU A 322 -6.20 28.35 15.61
N PRO A 323 -6.41 27.05 15.89
CA PRO A 323 -6.98 26.12 14.92
C PRO A 323 -8.45 26.48 14.61
N PRO A 324 -9.06 25.95 13.52
CA PRO A 324 -10.47 26.12 13.21
C PRO A 324 -11.39 25.84 14.39
N LYS A 325 -12.52 26.56 14.47
CA LYS A 325 -13.46 26.45 15.62
C LYS A 325 -13.92 24.99 15.89
N GLU A 326 -14.13 24.23 14.81
CA GLU A 326 -14.53 22.82 14.91
C GLU A 326 -13.41 21.98 15.56
N VAL A 327 -12.16 22.28 15.27
CA VAL A 327 -10.99 21.62 15.91
C VAL A 327 -10.90 22.02 17.37
N GLN A 328 -11.10 23.32 17.69
CA GLN A 328 -11.11 23.80 19.09
C GLN A 328 -12.19 23.13 19.93
N LEU A 329 -13.38 22.91 19.37
CA LEU A 329 -14.46 22.18 20.04
C LEU A 329 -14.05 20.72 20.31
N SER A 330 -13.47 20.05 19.31
CA SER A 330 -12.99 18.66 19.45
C SER A 330 -11.83 18.53 20.43
N MET A 331 -10.99 19.57 20.58
CA MET A 331 -9.94 19.60 21.61
C MET A 331 -10.52 19.60 23.03
N LYS A 332 -11.63 20.31 23.27
CA LYS A 332 -12.31 20.32 24.56
C LYS A 332 -12.85 18.96 24.96
N ASP A 333 -13.26 18.16 23.99
CA ASP A 333 -13.75 16.80 24.18
C ASP A 333 -12.61 15.75 24.31
N GLY A 334 -11.34 16.17 24.28
CA GLY A 334 -10.18 15.30 24.47
C GLY A 334 -9.91 14.33 23.30
N ILE A 335 -10.44 14.61 22.09
CA ILE A 335 -10.35 13.74 20.91
C ILE A 335 -9.17 14.11 20.00
N VAL A 336 -8.60 15.30 20.15
CA VAL A 336 -7.51 15.81 19.32
C VAL A 336 -6.17 15.50 19.96
N THR A 337 -5.29 14.82 19.22
CA THR A 337 -3.91 14.55 19.61
C THR A 337 -2.95 15.48 18.84
N ASN A 338 -1.79 15.72 19.43
CA ASN A 338 -0.74 16.54 18.85
C ASN A 338 0.60 15.79 18.76
N TYR A 339 1.66 16.46 18.32
CA TYR A 339 2.97 15.85 18.15
C TYR A 339 3.60 15.41 19.48
N GLU A 340 3.37 16.12 20.57
CA GLU A 340 3.87 15.74 21.89
C GLU A 340 3.19 14.46 22.41
N ASP A 341 1.91 14.26 22.09
CA ASP A 341 1.21 13.03 22.40
C ASP A 341 1.77 11.85 21.61
N TRP A 342 2.10 12.07 20.33
CA TRP A 342 2.80 11.07 19.54
C TRP A 342 4.16 10.70 20.14
N LYS A 343 4.96 11.68 20.59
CA LYS A 343 6.26 11.40 21.24
C LYS A 343 6.11 10.53 22.50
N LYS A 344 5.11 10.80 23.32
CA LYS A 344 4.82 9.96 24.50
C LYS A 344 4.52 8.51 24.11
N ILE A 345 3.71 8.31 23.06
CA ILE A 345 3.42 6.98 22.54
C ILE A 345 4.70 6.32 22.04
N ASP A 346 5.50 7.02 21.24
CA ASP A 346 6.73 6.53 20.65
C ASP A 346 7.74 6.09 21.72
N GLU A 347 7.95 6.89 22.76
CA GLU A 347 8.84 6.59 23.89
C GLU A 347 8.37 5.34 24.64
N GLU A 348 7.08 5.21 24.89
CA GLU A 348 6.53 4.03 25.58
C GLU A 348 6.65 2.77 24.71
N GLU A 349 6.38 2.84 23.40
CA GLU A 349 6.57 1.73 22.47
C GLU A 349 8.03 1.27 22.41
N MET A 350 8.99 2.21 22.37
CA MET A 350 10.42 1.90 22.44
C MET A 350 10.82 1.27 23.79
N ARG A 351 10.30 1.81 24.90
CA ARG A 351 10.55 1.27 26.25
C ARG A 351 10.04 -0.18 26.36
N ARG A 352 8.86 -0.45 25.85
CA ARG A 352 8.26 -1.82 25.81
C ARG A 352 9.07 -2.75 24.96
N GLY A 353 9.45 -2.33 23.75
CA GLY A 353 10.27 -3.11 22.84
C GLY A 353 11.62 -3.49 23.47
N LYS A 354 12.29 -2.52 24.08
CA LYS A 354 13.58 -2.74 24.77
C LYS A 354 13.48 -3.78 25.90
N ALA A 355 12.36 -3.80 26.61
CA ALA A 355 12.13 -4.75 27.72
C ALA A 355 12.04 -6.22 27.24
N ILE A 356 11.69 -6.44 25.97
CA ILE A 356 11.53 -7.77 25.35
C ILE A 356 12.53 -8.04 24.21
N GLY A 357 13.58 -7.20 24.09
CA GLY A 357 14.64 -7.38 23.08
C GLY A 357 14.24 -7.01 21.66
N LYS A 358 13.25 -6.14 21.47
CA LYS A 358 12.80 -5.58 20.20
C LYS A 358 13.16 -4.11 20.10
N GLU A 359 13.20 -3.58 18.88
CA GLU A 359 13.34 -2.14 18.65
C GLU A 359 12.14 -1.38 19.25
N ARG A 360 10.94 -1.91 19.07
CA ARG A 360 9.68 -1.29 19.47
C ARG A 360 8.60 -2.35 19.65
N GLU A 361 7.71 -2.18 20.62
CA GLU A 361 6.46 -2.92 20.74
C GLU A 361 5.29 -1.97 20.59
N ARG A 362 4.60 -2.05 19.46
CA ARG A 362 3.55 -1.11 19.09
C ARG A 362 2.29 -1.29 19.91
N MET A 363 1.69 -0.18 20.28
CA MET A 363 0.35 -0.13 20.89
C MET A 363 -0.72 -0.08 19.80
N GLY A 364 -1.82 -0.81 20.01
CA GLY A 364 -3.04 -0.59 19.24
C GLY A 364 -3.69 0.76 19.57
N TRP A 365 -4.55 1.26 18.69
CA TRP A 365 -5.17 2.60 18.85
C TRP A 365 -5.90 2.78 20.18
N ASP A 366 -6.71 1.81 20.59
CA ASP A 366 -7.45 1.87 21.86
C ASP A 366 -6.53 1.91 23.08
N GLU A 367 -5.40 1.21 23.01
CA GLU A 367 -4.38 1.19 24.04
C GLU A 367 -3.62 2.51 24.11
N ALA A 368 -3.21 3.06 22.98
CA ALA A 368 -2.54 4.35 22.88
C ALA A 368 -3.42 5.48 23.41
N SER A 369 -4.71 5.48 23.07
CA SER A 369 -5.69 6.46 23.58
C SER A 369 -5.83 6.37 25.09
N LYS A 370 -5.95 5.16 25.66
CA LYS A 370 -6.01 4.97 27.13
C LYS A 370 -4.71 5.38 27.82
N PHE A 371 -3.57 5.17 27.17
CA PHE A 371 -2.28 5.58 27.70
C PHE A 371 -2.17 7.11 27.78
N LEU A 372 -2.55 7.83 26.74
CA LEU A 372 -2.54 9.31 26.73
C LEU A 372 -3.46 9.88 27.80
N ASN A 373 -4.66 9.34 27.97
CA ASN A 373 -5.60 9.80 29.00
C ASN A 373 -5.04 9.64 30.44
N LYS A 374 -4.22 8.60 30.68
CA LYS A 374 -3.55 8.40 31.96
C LYS A 374 -2.38 9.37 32.18
N CYS A 375 -1.75 9.86 31.12
CA CYS A 375 -0.66 10.84 31.22
C CYS A 375 -1.17 12.27 31.39
N SER A 376 -2.47 12.52 31.15
CA SER A 376 -3.10 13.82 31.24
C SER A 376 -3.83 14.02 32.60
N SER A 377 -3.97 12.97 33.40
CA SER A 377 -4.52 12.96 34.76
C SER A 377 -3.37 12.94 35.78
#